data_468bd90b958197de29334800521b30a2
#
_entry.id   468bd90b958197de29334800521b30a2
#
_cell.length_a   1.000
_cell.length_b   1.000
_cell.length_c   1.000
_cell.angle_alpha   90.00
_cell.angle_beta   90.00
_cell.angle_gamma   90.00
#
_symmetry.space_group_name_H-M   'P 1'
#
loop_
_entity.id
_entity.type
_entity.pdbx_description
1 polymer ?
#
loop_
_entity_poly.entity_id
_entity_poly.type
_entity_poly.pdbx_seq_one_letter_code
_entity_poly.pdbx_strand_id
1 'polypeptide(L)'
;MNAAATADRLLYWAAAAAAPPRPLKRRVSSICSTRQLSLRVPAAAGAADKNGKRRIMVSEIACSKGGDEGKGLTYKEAGVDIDAGAELVRRIAKMAPGIGGFGGLYPWGDDYLVAGTDGVGTKLKLAFETGIHETIGIDLVAMSVNDIVTSGAKPLFFLDYFATSRLDVDLAEKVLKGIVDGCQQSDCVLLGGETAEMPDFYAKGEYDLSGFAVGAVKKDSVIDGKNIEAGDILIGLSSSGVHSNGFSLVRRVLAQSGLSLSDQLPGNNGKPTTIGEALMAPTVIYVKQVLNIISKGGVKGIAHITGGGFTDNIPRVFPPGLGAKIFTGSWEIPPVFKWIQEAGRIEDAEMSRTFNMGIGMVLVVNTDAAGRILSEGSDTAYQIGEVKFGEGVEYV
;
A
#
# COMPACT_ATOMS: atom_id res chain seq x y z
N MET A 1 -13.17 -12.97 -41.10
CA MET A 1 -13.90 -13.99 -40.34
C MET A 1 -13.16 -14.13 -39.01
N ASN A 2 -13.57 -13.64 -37.97
CA ASN A 2 -14.58 -13.62 -37.00
C ASN A 2 -14.36 -12.46 -36.01
N ALA A 3 -15.14 -11.43 -36.08
CA ALA A 3 -15.24 -10.37 -35.10
C ALA A 3 -16.66 -10.40 -34.51
N ALA A 4 -17.01 -11.47 -33.78
CA ALA A 4 -18.35 -11.65 -33.22
C ALA A 4 -18.38 -12.45 -31.91
N ALA A 5 -17.32 -12.40 -31.09
CA ALA A 5 -17.27 -13.18 -29.84
C ALA A 5 -17.01 -12.34 -28.56
N THR A 6 -17.05 -11.01 -28.62
CA THR A 6 -16.71 -10.14 -27.48
C THR A 6 -17.88 -9.32 -26.92
N ALA A 7 -19.08 -9.40 -27.48
CA ALA A 7 -20.21 -8.60 -27.02
C ALA A 7 -21.15 -9.29 -26.02
N ASP A 8 -21.03 -10.60 -25.79
CA ASP A 8 -22.00 -11.36 -24.98
C ASP A 8 -21.64 -11.56 -23.50
N ARG A 9 -20.49 -11.06 -23.04
CA ARG A 9 -20.08 -11.17 -21.63
C ARG A 9 -20.44 -9.99 -20.72
N LEU A 10 -20.92 -8.89 -21.28
CA LEU A 10 -21.28 -7.67 -20.51
C LEU A 10 -22.74 -7.63 -20.03
N LEU A 11 -23.59 -8.62 -20.39
CA LEU A 11 -25.00 -8.65 -20.01
C LEU A 11 -25.36 -9.54 -18.83
N TYR A 12 -24.41 -10.20 -18.19
CA TYR A 12 -24.68 -11.12 -17.06
C TYR A 12 -24.77 -10.45 -15.68
N TRP A 13 -24.43 -9.18 -15.55
CA TRP A 13 -24.44 -8.46 -14.25
C TRP A 13 -25.77 -7.83 -13.87
N ALA A 14 -26.71 -7.69 -14.80
CA ALA A 14 -28.01 -7.02 -14.57
C ALA A 14 -29.17 -7.99 -14.29
N ALA A 15 -28.99 -9.31 -14.31
CA ALA A 15 -30.09 -10.30 -14.27
C ALA A 15 -30.19 -11.13 -12.98
N ALA A 16 -29.34 -10.89 -11.96
CA ALA A 16 -29.38 -11.64 -10.69
C ALA A 16 -30.21 -11.00 -9.58
N ALA A 17 -30.90 -9.88 -9.85
CA ALA A 17 -31.69 -9.16 -8.85
C ALA A 17 -33.19 -9.28 -9.10
N ALA A 18 -33.78 -10.48 -9.28
CA ALA A 18 -35.23 -10.67 -9.23
C ALA A 18 -35.63 -12.13 -9.01
N ALA A 19 -35.61 -12.61 -7.77
CA ALA A 19 -36.49 -13.66 -7.29
C ALA A 19 -36.70 -13.50 -5.76
N PRO A 20 -37.93 -13.30 -5.28
CA PRO A 20 -38.17 -13.17 -3.85
C PRO A 20 -38.10 -14.53 -3.16
N PRO A 21 -37.58 -14.64 -1.93
CA PRO A 21 -37.58 -15.89 -1.17
C PRO A 21 -38.96 -16.16 -0.59
N ARG A 22 -39.39 -17.42 -0.64
CA ARG A 22 -40.60 -17.92 -0.03
C ARG A 22 -40.55 -17.83 1.51
N PRO A 23 -41.62 -17.50 2.20
CA PRO A 23 -41.63 -17.31 3.65
C PRO A 23 -41.61 -18.63 4.42
N LEU A 24 -40.58 -18.82 5.24
CA LEU A 24 -40.56 -19.84 6.29
C LEU A 24 -41.29 -19.32 7.51
N LYS A 25 -42.45 -19.91 7.79
CA LYS A 25 -43.20 -19.70 9.04
C LYS A 25 -42.41 -20.28 10.22
N ARG A 26 -41.89 -19.44 11.11
CA ARG A 26 -41.56 -19.82 12.49
C ARG A 26 -42.29 -18.91 13.46
N ARG A 27 -43.02 -19.56 14.38
CA ARG A 27 -43.68 -18.94 15.52
C ARG A 27 -42.65 -18.33 16.43
N VAL A 28 -42.81 -17.07 16.80
CA VAL A 28 -42.08 -16.45 17.90
C VAL A 28 -43.15 -15.98 18.90
N SER A 29 -43.05 -16.53 20.09
CA SER A 29 -43.80 -16.11 21.26
C SER A 29 -43.30 -14.78 21.79
N SER A 30 -44.18 -13.85 22.03
CA SER A 30 -43.95 -12.55 22.61
C SER A 30 -43.55 -12.63 24.08
N ILE A 31 -42.49 -11.90 24.47
CA ILE A 31 -42.37 -11.30 25.79
C ILE A 31 -41.94 -9.85 25.62
N CYS A 32 -42.82 -8.97 26.01
CA CYS A 32 -42.68 -7.52 26.06
C CYS A 32 -41.87 -7.10 27.31
N SER A 33 -40.94 -6.18 27.17
CA SER A 33 -40.62 -5.23 28.24
C SER A 33 -39.87 -4.04 27.69
N THR A 34 -40.57 -2.96 27.48
CA THR A 34 -40.09 -1.60 27.20
C THR A 34 -39.42 -1.00 28.43
N ARG A 35 -38.18 -0.56 28.29
CA ARG A 35 -37.61 0.53 29.09
C ARG A 35 -36.91 1.52 28.15
N GLN A 36 -37.61 2.63 27.91
CA GLN A 36 -37.02 3.83 27.32
C GLN A 36 -36.05 4.47 28.33
N LEU A 37 -34.78 4.54 28.01
CA LEU A 37 -33.83 5.44 28.65
C LEU A 37 -33.68 6.67 27.73
N SER A 38 -34.27 7.78 28.14
CA SER A 38 -34.09 9.08 27.52
C SER A 38 -32.74 9.68 28.02
N LEU A 39 -31.72 9.69 27.18
CA LEU A 39 -30.53 10.50 27.39
C LEU A 39 -30.84 11.93 26.92
N ARG A 40 -30.99 12.85 27.87
CA ARG A 40 -30.98 14.30 27.59
C ARG A 40 -29.56 14.76 27.30
N VAL A 41 -29.32 15.20 26.07
CA VAL A 41 -28.11 15.95 25.70
C VAL A 41 -28.37 17.42 26.05
N PRO A 42 -27.49 18.11 26.78
CA PRO A 42 -27.67 19.55 27.06
C PRO A 42 -27.39 20.35 25.78
N ALA A 43 -28.34 21.19 25.40
CA ALA A 43 -28.19 22.16 24.32
C ALA A 43 -27.17 23.23 24.71
N ALA A 44 -26.08 23.33 23.97
CA ALA A 44 -25.18 24.46 24.04
C ALA A 44 -25.83 25.67 23.35
N ALA A 45 -26.11 26.71 24.13
CA ALA A 45 -26.64 27.98 23.66
C ALA A 45 -25.55 28.72 22.86
N GLY A 46 -25.70 28.82 21.56
CA GLY A 46 -24.89 29.67 20.70
C GLY A 46 -25.42 31.11 20.72
N ALA A 47 -24.60 32.08 21.13
CA ALA A 47 -24.89 33.49 21.04
C ALA A 47 -24.91 33.93 19.56
N ALA A 48 -26.01 34.57 19.14
CA ALA A 48 -26.16 35.15 17.81
C ALA A 48 -25.61 36.59 17.83
N ASP A 49 -24.80 36.92 16.82
CA ASP A 49 -24.34 38.27 16.53
C ASP A 49 -25.48 39.11 15.90
N LYS A 50 -25.44 40.43 16.13
CA LYS A 50 -26.50 41.37 15.78
C LYS A 50 -26.77 41.60 14.29
N ASN A 51 -26.14 40.82 13.40
CA ASN A 51 -26.29 40.95 11.94
C ASN A 51 -26.77 39.70 11.20
N GLY A 52 -27.32 38.69 11.85
CA GLY A 52 -28.11 37.61 11.23
C GLY A 52 -27.36 36.68 10.24
N LYS A 53 -26.03 36.71 10.20
CA LYS A 53 -25.22 35.79 9.36
C LYS A 53 -24.71 34.61 10.19
N ARG A 54 -25.24 33.42 9.95
CA ARG A 54 -24.67 32.18 10.46
C ARG A 54 -23.27 31.98 9.91
N ARG A 55 -22.26 32.11 10.75
CA ARG A 55 -20.89 31.76 10.45
C ARG A 55 -20.80 30.23 10.57
N ILE A 56 -20.61 29.54 9.43
CA ILE A 56 -20.23 28.14 9.43
C ILE A 56 -18.81 28.11 10.01
N MET A 57 -18.66 27.55 11.21
CA MET A 57 -17.32 27.21 11.72
C MET A 57 -16.79 26.06 10.88
N VAL A 58 -15.95 26.36 9.91
CA VAL A 58 -14.96 25.44 9.40
C VAL A 58 -14.01 25.23 10.57
N SER A 59 -13.90 24.00 11.06
CA SER A 59 -12.89 23.64 12.05
C SER A 59 -11.52 23.85 11.42
N GLU A 60 -10.94 25.04 11.63
CA GLU A 60 -9.51 25.25 11.44
C GLU A 60 -8.82 24.25 12.35
N ILE A 61 -8.13 23.29 11.75
CA ILE A 61 -7.13 22.49 12.45
C ILE A 61 -6.13 23.52 12.98
N ALA A 62 -6.21 23.79 14.27
CA ALA A 62 -5.27 24.67 14.94
C ALA A 62 -3.89 24.06 14.75
N CYS A 63 -3.14 24.62 13.81
CA CYS A 63 -1.71 24.41 13.70
C CYS A 63 -1.12 24.98 14.99
N SER A 64 -0.78 24.14 15.95
CA SER A 64 -0.09 24.56 17.15
C SER A 64 1.25 25.17 16.71
N LYS A 65 1.30 26.50 16.69
CA LYS A 65 2.55 27.26 16.61
C LYS A 65 3.31 27.04 17.93
N GLY A 66 4.16 26.07 17.95
CA GLY A 66 5.00 25.64 19.05
C GLY A 66 5.89 24.51 18.55
N GLY A 67 6.49 24.68 17.37
CA GLY A 67 7.55 23.81 16.87
C GLY A 67 8.87 24.25 17.47
N ASP A 68 9.52 23.32 18.13
CA ASP A 68 10.93 23.38 18.51
C ASP A 68 11.73 23.67 17.23
N GLU A 69 12.36 24.85 17.11
CA GLU A 69 13.04 25.34 15.87
C GLU A 69 14.31 24.51 15.52
N GLY A 70 14.34 23.24 15.75
CA GLY A 70 15.50 22.38 15.51
C GLY A 70 15.21 20.92 15.21
N LYS A 71 14.00 20.43 15.45
CA LYS A 71 13.69 19.00 15.31
C LYS A 71 13.09 18.69 13.94
N GLY A 72 13.64 17.66 13.27
CA GLY A 72 13.11 17.15 12.01
C GLY A 72 11.74 16.50 12.17
N LEU A 73 10.97 16.41 11.09
CA LEU A 73 9.66 15.75 11.06
C LEU A 73 9.80 14.25 11.19
N THR A 74 8.81 13.60 11.84
CA THR A 74 8.69 12.16 11.95
C THR A 74 7.35 11.65 11.44
N TYR A 75 7.30 10.36 11.05
CA TYR A 75 6.06 9.72 10.59
C TYR A 75 5.03 9.64 11.72
N LYS A 76 5.49 9.43 12.96
CA LYS A 76 4.63 9.43 14.15
C LYS A 76 3.97 10.80 14.39
N GLU A 77 4.73 11.88 14.26
CA GLU A 77 4.18 13.24 14.35
C GLU A 77 3.23 13.56 13.19
N ALA A 78 3.43 12.92 12.04
CA ALA A 78 2.49 13.01 10.92
C ALA A 78 1.22 12.15 11.11
N GLY A 79 1.06 11.46 12.24
CA GLY A 79 -0.14 10.75 12.64
C GLY A 79 -0.09 9.23 12.40
N VAL A 80 1.05 8.67 11.99
CA VAL A 80 1.21 7.21 11.75
C VAL A 80 2.23 6.63 12.71
N ASP A 81 1.77 5.79 13.64
CA ASP A 81 2.61 5.11 14.64
C ASP A 81 2.88 3.66 14.20
N ILE A 82 4.07 3.42 13.61
CA ILE A 82 4.50 2.09 13.15
C ILE A 82 4.58 1.10 14.32
N ASP A 83 5.02 1.56 15.51
CA ASP A 83 5.16 0.69 16.68
C ASP A 83 3.80 0.24 17.21
N ALA A 84 2.78 1.11 17.17
CA ALA A 84 1.40 0.74 17.49
C ALA A 84 0.83 -0.28 16.49
N GLY A 85 1.14 -0.14 15.21
CA GLY A 85 0.80 -1.12 14.18
C GLY A 85 1.44 -2.48 14.46
N ALA A 86 2.74 -2.51 14.75
CA ALA A 86 3.48 -3.73 15.09
C ALA A 86 2.93 -4.41 16.36
N GLU A 87 2.53 -3.64 17.40
CA GLU A 87 1.88 -4.18 18.58
C GLU A 87 0.52 -4.81 18.25
N LEU A 88 -0.29 -4.17 17.40
CA LEU A 88 -1.56 -4.75 16.97
C LEU A 88 -1.34 -6.09 16.26
N VAL A 89 -0.39 -6.19 15.34
CA VAL A 89 -0.04 -7.45 14.65
C VAL A 89 0.36 -8.54 15.66
N ARG A 90 1.18 -8.22 16.68
CA ARG A 90 1.53 -9.16 17.75
C ARG A 90 0.29 -9.65 18.54
N ARG A 91 -0.67 -8.79 18.79
CA ARG A 91 -1.94 -9.17 19.44
C ARG A 91 -2.81 -10.05 18.54
N ILE A 92 -2.90 -9.72 17.26
CA ILE A 92 -3.64 -10.52 16.27
C ILE A 92 -3.04 -11.93 16.19
N ALA A 93 -1.71 -12.07 16.10
CA ALA A 93 -1.03 -13.37 16.06
C ALA A 93 -1.33 -14.26 17.28
N LYS A 94 -1.56 -13.66 18.46
CA LYS A 94 -2.01 -14.39 19.66
C LYS A 94 -3.46 -14.87 19.58
N MET A 95 -4.34 -14.10 18.92
CA MET A 95 -5.76 -14.43 18.77
C MET A 95 -5.99 -15.42 17.61
N ALA A 96 -5.19 -15.32 16.56
CA ALA A 96 -5.29 -16.14 15.35
C ALA A 96 -3.90 -16.70 14.98
N PRO A 97 -3.47 -17.82 15.62
CA PRO A 97 -2.20 -18.46 15.31
C PRO A 97 -2.14 -18.87 13.84
N GLY A 98 -1.01 -18.56 13.17
CA GLY A 98 -0.80 -18.82 11.73
C GLY A 98 -0.94 -17.59 10.85
N ILE A 99 -1.32 -16.44 11.41
CA ILE A 99 -1.21 -15.16 10.71
C ILE A 99 0.25 -14.71 10.73
N GLY A 100 0.79 -14.36 9.55
CA GLY A 100 2.17 -13.86 9.42
C GLY A 100 2.55 -13.71 7.95
N GLY A 101 3.78 -13.16 7.73
CA GLY A 101 4.29 -12.86 6.39
C GLY A 101 3.65 -11.62 5.76
N PHE A 102 3.85 -11.46 4.45
CA PHE A 102 3.22 -10.40 3.65
C PHE A 102 1.82 -10.82 3.18
N GLY A 103 1.63 -12.11 2.81
CA GLY A 103 0.34 -12.71 2.46
C GLY A 103 0.02 -13.91 3.35
N GLY A 104 -1.29 -14.13 3.59
CA GLY A 104 -1.77 -15.31 4.33
C GLY A 104 -1.83 -16.55 3.45
N LEU A 105 -1.30 -17.69 3.91
CA LEU A 105 -1.30 -18.97 3.20
C LEU A 105 -2.44 -19.86 3.68
N TYR A 106 -3.29 -20.30 2.75
CA TYR A 106 -4.38 -21.24 3.02
C TYR A 106 -4.16 -22.55 2.24
N PRO A 107 -4.07 -23.72 2.88
CA PRO A 107 -3.85 -24.99 2.19
C PRO A 107 -5.02 -25.33 1.25
N TRP A 108 -4.72 -25.61 -0.02
CA TRP A 108 -5.71 -25.97 -1.03
C TRP A 108 -5.19 -27.09 -1.95
N GLY A 109 -5.58 -28.32 -1.70
CA GLY A 109 -5.05 -29.48 -2.43
C GLY A 109 -3.52 -29.56 -2.31
N ASP A 110 -2.82 -29.60 -3.44
CA ASP A 110 -1.35 -29.61 -3.52
C ASP A 110 -0.72 -28.21 -3.53
N ASP A 111 -1.56 -27.17 -3.47
CA ASP A 111 -1.16 -25.77 -3.49
C ASP A 111 -1.43 -25.09 -2.15
N TYR A 112 -0.91 -23.85 -2.00
CA TYR A 112 -1.46 -22.84 -1.12
C TYR A 112 -2.16 -21.77 -1.95
N LEU A 113 -3.35 -21.36 -1.52
CA LEU A 113 -3.88 -20.04 -1.86
C LEU A 113 -3.17 -19.02 -0.98
N VAL A 114 -2.71 -17.94 -1.61
CA VAL A 114 -2.06 -16.82 -0.92
C VAL A 114 -2.93 -15.59 -1.09
N ALA A 115 -3.36 -15.00 0.01
CA ALA A 115 -4.28 -13.87 -0.01
C ALA A 115 -3.76 -12.72 0.84
N GLY A 116 -4.03 -11.51 0.37
CA GLY A 116 -3.71 -10.27 1.07
C GLY A 116 -4.73 -9.18 0.75
N THR A 117 -4.85 -8.21 1.64
CA THR A 117 -5.67 -7.02 1.44
C THR A 117 -4.86 -5.80 1.83
N ASP A 118 -4.96 -4.75 1.03
CA ASP A 118 -4.30 -3.47 1.28
C ASP A 118 -5.13 -2.32 0.69
N GLY A 119 -4.74 -1.08 1.00
CA GLY A 119 -5.31 0.15 0.47
C GLY A 119 -4.24 1.04 -0.15
N VAL A 120 -4.66 2.18 -0.71
CA VAL A 120 -3.72 3.20 -1.23
C VAL A 120 -3.26 4.15 -0.12
N GLY A 121 -4.10 4.37 0.88
CA GLY A 121 -3.80 5.26 1.99
C GLY A 121 -3.82 6.74 1.60
N THR A 122 -3.02 7.56 2.31
CA THR A 122 -3.10 9.02 2.22
C THR A 122 -2.52 9.63 0.93
N LYS A 123 -1.96 8.83 0.03
CA LYS A 123 -1.66 9.24 -1.36
C LYS A 123 -2.92 9.73 -2.08
N LEU A 124 -4.11 9.18 -1.72
CA LEU A 124 -5.40 9.62 -2.24
C LEU A 124 -5.63 11.13 -2.10
N LYS A 125 -5.14 11.75 -1.02
CA LYS A 125 -5.29 13.21 -0.83
C LYS A 125 -4.57 14.00 -1.93
N LEU A 126 -3.43 13.50 -2.42
CA LEU A 126 -2.74 14.13 -3.54
C LEU A 126 -3.48 13.89 -4.86
N ALA A 127 -4.12 12.73 -5.02
CA ALA A 127 -4.98 12.49 -6.18
C ALA A 127 -6.15 13.47 -6.26
N PHE A 128 -6.76 13.80 -5.10
CA PHE A 128 -7.83 14.81 -5.03
C PHE A 128 -7.35 16.22 -5.39
N GLU A 129 -6.11 16.57 -4.98
CA GLU A 129 -5.51 17.87 -5.24
C GLU A 129 -5.00 18.02 -6.68
N THR A 130 -4.40 16.96 -7.24
CA THR A 130 -3.82 16.97 -8.60
C THR A 130 -4.84 16.67 -9.69
N GLY A 131 -5.94 15.98 -9.36
CA GLY A 131 -6.89 15.42 -10.32
C GLY A 131 -6.36 14.19 -11.07
N ILE A 132 -5.20 13.61 -10.67
CA ILE A 132 -4.61 12.41 -11.27
C ILE A 132 -5.22 11.18 -10.56
N HIS A 133 -6.21 10.57 -11.20
CA HIS A 133 -6.93 9.41 -10.64
C HIS A 133 -6.61 8.11 -11.39
N GLU A 134 -6.13 8.20 -12.62
CA GLU A 134 -5.92 7.06 -13.51
C GLU A 134 -4.85 6.08 -12.99
N THR A 135 -3.84 6.58 -12.26
CA THR A 135 -2.73 5.76 -11.74
C THR A 135 -3.01 5.16 -10.37
N ILE A 136 -3.99 5.71 -9.62
CA ILE A 136 -4.29 5.28 -8.25
C ILE A 136 -4.76 3.81 -8.19
N GLY A 137 -5.50 3.35 -9.20
CA GLY A 137 -5.90 1.96 -9.30
C GLY A 137 -4.71 1.01 -9.47
N ILE A 138 -3.65 1.45 -10.16
CA ILE A 138 -2.40 0.68 -10.28
C ILE A 138 -1.74 0.54 -8.90
N ASP A 139 -1.70 1.63 -8.11
CA ASP A 139 -1.20 1.59 -6.74
C ASP A 139 -1.94 0.56 -5.89
N LEU A 140 -3.28 0.55 -5.95
CA LEU A 140 -4.11 -0.39 -5.19
C LEU A 140 -3.78 -1.85 -5.51
N VAL A 141 -3.71 -2.19 -6.81
CA VAL A 141 -3.38 -3.54 -7.26
C VAL A 141 -1.96 -3.90 -6.86
N ALA A 142 -0.99 -3.00 -7.09
CA ALA A 142 0.41 -3.23 -6.79
C ALA A 142 0.66 -3.55 -5.31
N MET A 143 0.03 -2.81 -4.39
CA MET A 143 0.19 -3.06 -2.95
C MET A 143 -0.20 -4.49 -2.58
N SER A 144 -1.30 -5.02 -3.12
CA SER A 144 -1.77 -6.37 -2.81
C SER A 144 -1.02 -7.47 -3.56
N VAL A 145 -0.77 -7.32 -4.88
CA VAL A 145 -0.13 -8.38 -5.67
C VAL A 145 1.38 -8.51 -5.41
N ASN A 146 2.04 -7.40 -5.05
CA ASN A 146 3.43 -7.43 -4.63
C ASN A 146 3.62 -8.16 -3.29
N ASP A 147 2.65 -8.07 -2.39
CA ASP A 147 2.68 -8.81 -1.12
C ASP A 147 2.56 -10.32 -1.36
N ILE A 148 1.56 -10.75 -2.15
CA ILE A 148 1.38 -12.19 -2.36
C ILE A 148 2.51 -12.83 -3.17
N VAL A 149 3.17 -12.10 -4.08
CA VAL A 149 4.30 -12.64 -4.86
C VAL A 149 5.54 -12.90 -4.00
N THR A 150 5.65 -12.29 -2.80
CA THR A 150 6.77 -12.54 -1.88
C THR A 150 6.89 -14.01 -1.47
N SER A 151 5.79 -14.75 -1.44
CA SER A 151 5.76 -16.19 -1.19
C SER A 151 5.96 -17.06 -2.45
N GLY A 152 6.22 -16.45 -3.60
CA GLY A 152 6.31 -17.13 -4.90
C GLY A 152 4.96 -17.37 -5.56
N ALA A 153 3.87 -16.83 -5.01
CA ALA A 153 2.53 -17.04 -5.56
C ALA A 153 2.29 -16.24 -6.84
N LYS A 154 1.72 -16.90 -7.84
CA LYS A 154 1.17 -16.24 -9.02
C LYS A 154 -0.20 -15.66 -8.66
N PRO A 155 -0.44 -14.33 -8.85
CA PRO A 155 -1.78 -13.76 -8.71
C PRO A 155 -2.78 -14.41 -9.64
N LEU A 156 -3.99 -14.69 -9.15
CA LEU A 156 -5.09 -15.30 -9.91
C LEU A 156 -6.17 -14.27 -10.18
N PHE A 157 -6.67 -13.63 -9.13
CA PHE A 157 -7.72 -12.63 -9.24
C PHE A 157 -7.61 -11.56 -8.16
N PHE A 158 -8.24 -10.44 -8.45
CA PHE A 158 -8.32 -9.25 -7.63
C PHE A 158 -9.78 -8.84 -7.43
N LEU A 159 -10.10 -8.29 -6.28
CA LEU A 159 -11.37 -7.65 -5.93
C LEU A 159 -11.07 -6.28 -5.37
N ASP A 160 -11.90 -5.28 -5.70
CA ASP A 160 -11.78 -3.93 -5.17
C ASP A 160 -12.99 -3.53 -4.31
N TYR A 161 -12.77 -2.56 -3.44
CA TYR A 161 -13.80 -1.85 -2.71
C TYR A 161 -13.58 -0.35 -2.90
N PHE A 162 -14.54 0.29 -3.57
CA PHE A 162 -14.55 1.73 -3.80
C PHE A 162 -15.62 2.36 -2.91
N ALA A 163 -15.23 3.21 -1.94
CA ALA A 163 -16.13 3.88 -1.03
C ALA A 163 -16.05 5.40 -1.20
N THR A 164 -17.19 6.08 -1.30
CA THR A 164 -17.26 7.54 -1.50
C THR A 164 -18.48 8.12 -0.80
N SER A 165 -18.52 9.44 -0.62
CA SER A 165 -19.71 10.11 -0.08
C SER A 165 -20.89 10.09 -1.07
N ARG A 166 -20.59 10.34 -2.34
CA ARG A 166 -21.52 10.34 -3.46
C ARG A 166 -20.77 9.92 -4.71
N LEU A 167 -21.33 8.96 -5.42
CA LEU A 167 -20.72 8.42 -6.61
C LEU A 167 -20.65 9.48 -7.74
N ASP A 168 -19.45 9.72 -8.20
CA ASP A 168 -19.12 10.37 -9.47
C ASP A 168 -18.64 9.26 -10.41
N VAL A 169 -19.47 8.94 -11.41
CA VAL A 169 -19.23 7.80 -12.31
C VAL A 169 -17.97 8.03 -13.16
N ASP A 170 -17.75 9.24 -13.63
CA ASP A 170 -16.59 9.56 -14.49
C ASP A 170 -15.28 9.47 -13.70
N LEU A 171 -15.28 9.88 -12.43
CA LEU A 171 -14.15 9.75 -11.54
C LEU A 171 -13.90 8.29 -11.16
N ALA A 172 -14.94 7.54 -10.81
CA ALA A 172 -14.83 6.12 -10.48
C ALA A 172 -14.31 5.31 -11.69
N GLU A 173 -14.77 5.60 -12.91
CA GLU A 173 -14.28 4.96 -14.14
C GLU A 173 -12.77 5.15 -14.31
N LYS A 174 -12.22 6.34 -14.04
CA LYS A 174 -10.77 6.59 -14.11
C LYS A 174 -10.00 5.72 -13.14
N VAL A 175 -10.46 5.62 -11.89
CA VAL A 175 -9.84 4.78 -10.86
C VAL A 175 -9.92 3.31 -11.25
N LEU A 176 -11.09 2.83 -11.67
CA LEU A 176 -11.31 1.44 -12.10
C LEU A 176 -10.46 1.08 -13.32
N LYS A 177 -10.26 2.02 -14.27
CA LYS A 177 -9.33 1.83 -15.38
C LYS A 177 -7.91 1.55 -14.88
N GLY A 178 -7.44 2.31 -13.89
CA GLY A 178 -6.15 2.05 -13.25
C GLY A 178 -6.09 0.66 -12.60
N ILE A 179 -7.18 0.20 -11.96
CA ILE A 179 -7.26 -1.17 -11.41
C ILE A 179 -7.16 -2.22 -12.53
N VAL A 180 -7.87 -2.04 -13.63
CA VAL A 180 -7.79 -2.93 -14.80
C VAL A 180 -6.36 -2.97 -15.34
N ASP A 181 -5.72 -1.81 -15.52
CA ASP A 181 -4.34 -1.70 -16.00
C ASP A 181 -3.36 -2.41 -15.05
N GLY A 182 -3.52 -2.26 -13.74
CA GLY A 182 -2.71 -2.96 -12.72
C GLY A 182 -2.92 -4.48 -12.76
N CYS A 183 -4.15 -4.95 -12.93
CA CYS A 183 -4.46 -6.37 -13.08
C CYS A 183 -3.82 -6.94 -14.36
N GLN A 184 -3.83 -6.22 -15.47
CA GLN A 184 -3.15 -6.64 -16.71
C GLN A 184 -1.63 -6.71 -16.56
N GLN A 185 -1.03 -5.73 -15.85
CA GLN A 185 0.41 -5.73 -15.58
C GLN A 185 0.83 -6.94 -14.73
N SER A 186 0.01 -7.36 -13.77
CA SER A 186 0.27 -8.49 -12.88
C SER A 186 -0.21 -9.85 -13.41
N ASP A 187 -0.79 -9.92 -14.62
CA ASP A 187 -1.40 -11.11 -15.19
C ASP A 187 -2.49 -11.71 -14.26
N CYS A 188 -3.29 -10.83 -13.66
CA CYS A 188 -4.32 -11.10 -12.68
C CYS A 188 -5.69 -10.71 -13.25
N VAL A 189 -6.75 -11.44 -12.87
CA VAL A 189 -8.11 -11.13 -13.33
C VAL A 189 -8.80 -10.20 -12.34
N LEU A 190 -9.31 -9.06 -12.79
CA LEU A 190 -10.29 -8.31 -11.98
C LEU A 190 -11.60 -9.11 -11.97
N LEU A 191 -11.88 -9.79 -10.87
CA LEU A 191 -13.01 -10.74 -10.76
C LEU A 191 -14.31 -10.03 -10.39
N GLY A 192 -14.23 -8.93 -9.66
CA GLY A 192 -15.37 -8.14 -9.19
C GLY A 192 -14.93 -7.10 -8.17
N GLY A 193 -15.91 -6.49 -7.53
CA GLY A 193 -15.69 -5.48 -6.51
C GLY A 193 -16.99 -4.99 -5.92
N GLU A 194 -16.93 -3.94 -5.10
CA GLU A 194 -18.05 -3.27 -4.47
C GLU A 194 -17.90 -1.75 -4.57
N THR A 195 -18.98 -1.05 -4.83
CA THR A 195 -19.04 0.41 -4.83
C THR A 195 -20.04 0.87 -3.79
N ALA A 196 -19.56 1.56 -2.74
CA ALA A 196 -20.39 2.02 -1.63
C ALA A 196 -20.53 3.54 -1.61
N GLU A 197 -21.79 4.03 -1.62
CA GLU A 197 -22.09 5.41 -1.30
C GLU A 197 -22.34 5.55 0.19
N MET A 198 -21.53 6.37 0.86
CA MET A 198 -21.55 6.58 2.31
C MET A 198 -21.63 8.09 2.61
N PRO A 199 -22.83 8.70 2.48
CA PRO A 199 -23.03 10.12 2.76
C PRO A 199 -22.57 10.48 4.19
N ASP A 200 -21.96 11.65 4.33
CA ASP A 200 -21.44 12.19 5.60
C ASP A 200 -20.25 11.43 6.22
N PHE A 201 -19.81 10.31 5.61
CA PHE A 201 -18.60 9.59 6.04
C PHE A 201 -17.35 10.10 5.34
N TYR A 202 -17.41 10.33 4.04
CA TYR A 202 -16.36 10.96 3.24
C TYR A 202 -16.77 12.39 2.86
N ALA A 203 -15.81 13.28 2.66
CA ALA A 203 -16.09 14.59 2.09
C ALA A 203 -16.50 14.47 0.61
N LYS A 204 -17.21 15.48 0.11
CA LYS A 204 -17.64 15.49 -1.29
C LYS A 204 -16.43 15.46 -2.23
N GLY A 205 -16.42 14.51 -3.17
CA GLY A 205 -15.33 14.30 -4.13
C GLY A 205 -14.16 13.47 -3.57
N GLU A 206 -14.22 13.05 -2.31
CA GLU A 206 -13.27 12.11 -1.74
C GLU A 206 -13.78 10.68 -1.81
N TYR A 207 -12.84 9.74 -1.91
CA TYR A 207 -13.09 8.30 -1.90
C TYR A 207 -11.99 7.58 -1.13
N ASP A 208 -12.26 6.34 -0.74
CA ASP A 208 -11.29 5.40 -0.20
C ASP A 208 -11.31 4.10 -1.00
N LEU A 209 -10.17 3.41 -1.01
CA LEU A 209 -9.97 2.21 -1.80
C LEU A 209 -9.38 1.10 -0.94
N SER A 210 -9.93 -0.09 -1.09
CA SER A 210 -9.34 -1.30 -0.55
C SER A 210 -9.30 -2.38 -1.62
N GLY A 211 -8.19 -3.13 -1.69
CA GLY A 211 -7.98 -4.21 -2.63
C GLY A 211 -7.80 -5.53 -1.92
N PHE A 212 -8.19 -6.61 -2.58
CA PHE A 212 -8.01 -7.98 -2.11
C PHE A 212 -7.49 -8.83 -3.27
N ALA A 213 -6.28 -9.37 -3.11
CA ALA A 213 -5.66 -10.24 -4.10
C ALA A 213 -5.60 -11.68 -3.61
N VAL A 214 -5.82 -12.62 -4.52
CA VAL A 214 -5.60 -14.05 -4.29
C VAL A 214 -4.68 -14.59 -5.36
N GLY A 215 -3.66 -15.31 -4.94
CA GLY A 215 -2.74 -16.06 -5.80
C GLY A 215 -2.62 -17.52 -5.36
N ALA A 216 -1.81 -18.29 -6.08
CA ALA A 216 -1.53 -19.67 -5.75
C ALA A 216 -0.03 -19.96 -5.93
N VAL A 217 0.48 -20.87 -5.08
CA VAL A 217 1.84 -21.41 -5.16
C VAL A 217 1.82 -22.88 -4.76
N LYS A 218 2.65 -23.70 -5.41
CA LYS A 218 2.84 -25.11 -5.01
C LYS A 218 3.43 -25.18 -3.62
N LYS A 219 3.00 -26.16 -2.81
CA LYS A 219 3.48 -26.34 -1.43
C LYS A 219 4.99 -26.54 -1.32
N ASP A 220 5.59 -27.19 -2.31
CA ASP A 220 7.02 -27.43 -2.41
C ASP A 220 7.84 -26.27 -2.99
N SER A 221 7.15 -25.26 -3.50
CA SER A 221 7.73 -24.09 -4.18
C SER A 221 7.55 -22.78 -3.41
N VAL A 222 7.00 -22.85 -2.18
CA VAL A 222 6.82 -21.65 -1.34
C VAL A 222 8.16 -21.04 -0.97
N ILE A 223 8.28 -19.73 -1.17
CA ILE A 223 9.39 -18.91 -0.69
C ILE A 223 9.07 -18.46 0.73
N ASP A 224 9.70 -19.06 1.74
CA ASP A 224 9.40 -18.82 3.16
C ASP A 224 10.61 -18.39 4.01
N GLY A 225 11.73 -18.16 3.36
CA GLY A 225 12.94 -17.66 4.02
C GLY A 225 13.74 -18.69 4.82
N LYS A 226 13.23 -19.92 5.03
CA LYS A 226 13.87 -20.92 5.90
C LYS A 226 15.30 -21.31 5.51
N ASN A 227 15.62 -21.19 4.21
CA ASN A 227 16.92 -21.56 3.64
C ASN A 227 17.88 -20.37 3.54
N ILE A 228 17.52 -19.22 4.11
CA ILE A 228 18.40 -18.05 4.17
C ILE A 228 19.55 -18.32 5.13
N GLU A 229 20.74 -17.95 4.74
CA GLU A 229 21.96 -18.13 5.53
C GLU A 229 22.88 -16.88 5.44
N ALA A 230 23.77 -16.72 6.41
CA ALA A 230 24.75 -15.64 6.37
C ALA A 230 25.65 -15.76 5.13
N GLY A 231 25.86 -14.64 4.41
CA GLY A 231 26.57 -14.58 3.14
C GLY A 231 25.66 -14.62 1.91
N ASP A 232 24.34 -14.86 2.08
CA ASP A 232 23.39 -14.64 0.98
C ASP A 232 23.32 -13.16 0.60
N ILE A 233 23.08 -12.91 -0.68
CA ILE A 233 23.11 -11.58 -1.27
C ILE A 233 21.72 -10.95 -1.26
N LEU A 234 21.65 -9.67 -0.93
CA LEU A 234 20.44 -8.87 -1.02
C LEU A 234 20.41 -8.10 -2.34
N ILE A 235 19.49 -8.45 -3.22
CA ILE A 235 19.24 -7.76 -4.49
C ILE A 235 18.00 -6.87 -4.33
N GLY A 236 18.19 -5.56 -4.50
CA GLY A 236 17.11 -4.58 -4.54
C GLY A 236 16.61 -4.36 -5.96
N LEU A 237 15.30 -4.35 -6.15
CA LEU A 237 14.66 -3.93 -7.39
C LEU A 237 14.17 -2.49 -7.25
N SER A 238 14.48 -1.65 -8.24
CA SER A 238 14.18 -0.21 -8.20
C SER A 238 12.69 0.08 -8.06
N SER A 239 12.37 1.14 -7.30
CA SER A 239 11.03 1.73 -7.24
C SER A 239 10.87 2.88 -8.24
N SER A 240 9.63 3.24 -8.52
CA SER A 240 9.28 4.43 -9.33
C SER A 240 9.35 5.74 -8.53
N GLY A 241 9.57 5.66 -7.23
CA GLY A 241 9.51 6.75 -6.27
C GLY A 241 8.92 6.28 -4.94
N VAL A 242 8.11 7.09 -4.31
CA VAL A 242 7.57 6.86 -2.95
C VAL A 242 6.63 5.63 -2.88
N HIS A 243 6.04 5.21 -4.01
CA HIS A 243 4.99 4.20 -4.10
C HIS A 243 3.72 4.65 -3.37
N SER A 244 3.20 3.88 -2.40
CA SER A 244 1.97 4.21 -1.67
C SER A 244 2.15 4.27 -0.14
N ASN A 245 3.39 4.40 0.35
CA ASN A 245 3.68 4.48 1.77
C ASN A 245 4.35 5.81 2.14
N GLY A 246 4.17 6.26 3.39
CA GLY A 246 4.81 7.49 3.88
C GLY A 246 4.10 8.79 3.52
N PHE A 247 2.97 8.77 2.83
CA PHE A 247 2.31 9.99 2.32
C PHE A 247 1.76 10.92 3.39
N SER A 248 1.49 10.45 4.59
CA SER A 248 1.15 11.36 5.72
C SER A 248 2.32 12.28 6.04
N LEU A 249 3.56 11.77 6.03
CA LEU A 249 4.77 12.56 6.23
C LEU A 249 5.06 13.44 5.01
N VAL A 250 5.00 12.90 3.78
CA VAL A 250 5.18 13.66 2.52
C VAL A 250 4.28 14.88 2.46
N ARG A 251 2.99 14.75 2.77
CA ARG A 251 2.03 15.86 2.77
C ARG A 251 2.38 16.92 3.80
N ARG A 252 2.92 16.53 4.94
CA ARG A 252 3.37 17.45 5.97
C ARG A 252 4.63 18.21 5.53
N VAL A 253 5.57 17.50 4.88
CA VAL A 253 6.76 18.12 4.27
C VAL A 253 6.35 19.13 3.20
N LEU A 254 5.45 18.75 2.30
CA LEU A 254 4.94 19.63 1.25
C LEU A 254 4.33 20.92 1.85
N ALA A 255 3.47 20.78 2.87
CA ALA A 255 2.84 21.92 3.52
C ALA A 255 3.85 22.87 4.21
N GLN A 256 5.00 22.35 4.66
CA GLN A 256 6.05 23.15 5.31
C GLN A 256 7.07 23.73 4.33
N SER A 257 7.26 23.11 3.18
CA SER A 257 8.27 23.51 2.19
C SER A 257 7.97 24.83 1.51
N GLY A 258 6.72 25.31 1.57
CA GLY A 258 6.25 26.46 0.82
C GLY A 258 6.12 26.25 -0.69
N LEU A 259 6.34 24.99 -1.15
CA LEU A 259 6.17 24.59 -2.55
C LEU A 259 4.78 23.99 -2.78
N SER A 260 4.35 24.00 -4.05
CA SER A 260 3.11 23.40 -4.51
C SER A 260 3.37 22.14 -5.35
N LEU A 261 2.34 21.33 -5.59
CA LEU A 261 2.43 20.15 -6.46
C LEU A 261 2.79 20.49 -7.92
N SER A 262 2.53 21.71 -8.37
CA SER A 262 2.87 22.19 -9.72
C SER A 262 4.31 22.72 -9.85
N ASP A 263 5.03 22.90 -8.73
CA ASP A 263 6.42 23.36 -8.78
C ASP A 263 7.35 22.25 -9.24
N GLN A 264 8.48 22.65 -9.83
CA GLN A 264 9.50 21.69 -10.26
C GLN A 264 10.14 21.01 -9.07
N LEU A 265 10.37 19.70 -9.18
CA LEU A 265 11.05 18.91 -8.15
C LEU A 265 12.50 19.40 -7.99
N PRO A 266 12.90 19.90 -6.82
CA PRO A 266 14.28 20.32 -6.55
C PRO A 266 15.28 19.16 -6.72
N GLY A 267 16.47 19.48 -7.22
CA GLY A 267 17.55 18.50 -7.40
C GLY A 267 17.38 17.52 -8.57
N ASN A 268 16.28 17.63 -9.33
CA ASN A 268 16.08 16.82 -10.52
C ASN A 268 16.78 17.45 -11.74
N ASN A 269 18.01 17.03 -12.01
CA ASN A 269 18.83 17.54 -13.11
C ASN A 269 18.52 16.91 -14.49
N GLY A 270 17.51 16.02 -14.53
CA GLY A 270 17.06 15.31 -15.73
C GLY A 270 15.89 15.99 -16.44
N LYS A 271 14.85 15.22 -16.74
CA LYS A 271 13.59 15.75 -17.27
C LYS A 271 12.94 16.72 -16.27
N PRO A 272 12.42 17.86 -16.72
CA PRO A 272 11.59 18.70 -15.87
C PRO A 272 10.38 17.86 -15.40
N THR A 273 10.28 17.63 -14.09
CA THR A 273 9.23 16.85 -13.44
C THR A 273 8.70 17.66 -12.28
N THR A 274 7.39 17.81 -12.17
CA THR A 274 6.79 18.50 -11.05
C THR A 274 6.80 17.63 -9.79
N ILE A 275 6.68 18.26 -8.62
CA ILE A 275 6.54 17.54 -7.34
C ILE A 275 5.32 16.61 -7.41
N GLY A 276 4.20 17.06 -7.96
CA GLY A 276 2.99 16.28 -8.15
C GLY A 276 3.22 15.04 -9.00
N GLU A 277 3.86 15.17 -10.16
CA GLU A 277 4.20 14.03 -11.03
C GLU A 277 5.10 13.02 -10.34
N ALA A 278 6.14 13.47 -9.64
CA ALA A 278 7.05 12.59 -8.92
C ALA A 278 6.36 11.83 -7.78
N LEU A 279 5.47 12.50 -7.03
CA LEU A 279 4.73 11.90 -5.93
C LEU A 279 3.58 11.00 -6.40
N MET A 280 2.99 11.29 -7.57
CA MET A 280 1.90 10.49 -8.14
C MET A 280 2.38 9.35 -9.05
N ALA A 281 3.70 9.17 -9.22
CA ALA A 281 4.24 8.01 -9.92
C ALA A 281 3.62 6.72 -9.35
N PRO A 282 3.06 5.83 -10.20
CA PRO A 282 2.40 4.62 -9.71
C PRO A 282 3.41 3.64 -9.14
N THR A 283 2.98 2.88 -8.14
CA THR A 283 3.74 1.78 -7.55
C THR A 283 4.11 0.74 -8.62
N VAL A 284 5.37 0.33 -8.65
CA VAL A 284 5.84 -0.71 -9.58
C VAL A 284 5.19 -2.05 -9.24
N ILE A 285 4.67 -2.74 -10.23
CA ILE A 285 4.18 -4.12 -10.12
C ILE A 285 5.32 -5.07 -10.48
N TYR A 286 5.88 -5.74 -9.46
CA TYR A 286 7.05 -6.61 -9.62
C TYR A 286 6.71 -8.04 -10.06
N VAL A 287 5.44 -8.42 -10.10
CA VAL A 287 4.96 -9.82 -10.25
C VAL A 287 5.66 -10.58 -11.37
N LYS A 288 5.63 -10.04 -12.60
CA LYS A 288 6.21 -10.74 -13.77
C LYS A 288 7.73 -10.90 -13.66
N GLN A 289 8.40 -9.85 -13.21
CA GLN A 289 9.86 -9.84 -13.01
C GLN A 289 10.26 -10.85 -11.93
N VAL A 290 9.61 -10.82 -10.78
CA VAL A 290 9.91 -11.69 -9.64
C VAL A 290 9.62 -13.16 -9.98
N LEU A 291 8.46 -13.47 -10.56
CA LEU A 291 8.15 -14.85 -10.98
C LEU A 291 9.13 -15.39 -12.03
N ASN A 292 9.59 -14.55 -12.98
CA ASN A 292 10.65 -14.94 -13.92
C ASN A 292 11.98 -15.22 -13.21
N ILE A 293 12.35 -14.41 -12.21
CA ILE A 293 13.57 -14.65 -11.41
C ILE A 293 13.45 -15.95 -10.62
N ILE A 294 12.32 -16.18 -9.94
CA ILE A 294 12.04 -17.40 -9.16
C ILE A 294 12.13 -18.63 -10.04
N SER A 295 11.59 -18.61 -11.25
CA SER A 295 11.58 -19.75 -12.18
C SER A 295 13.00 -20.24 -12.55
N LYS A 296 14.01 -19.39 -12.42
CA LYS A 296 15.43 -19.69 -12.69
C LYS A 296 16.17 -20.20 -11.44
N GLY A 297 15.51 -20.23 -10.28
CA GLY A 297 16.04 -20.72 -9.02
C GLY A 297 17.00 -19.79 -8.28
N GLY A 298 17.33 -20.15 -7.05
CA GLY A 298 18.30 -19.46 -6.20
C GLY A 298 17.74 -18.35 -5.33
N VAL A 299 16.42 -18.08 -5.40
CA VAL A 299 15.73 -17.14 -4.50
C VAL A 299 15.36 -17.88 -3.20
N LYS A 300 15.75 -17.32 -2.06
CA LYS A 300 15.51 -17.90 -0.74
C LYS A 300 14.47 -17.11 0.08
N GLY A 301 14.35 -15.80 -0.16
CA GLY A 301 13.39 -14.92 0.52
C GLY A 301 13.09 -13.69 -0.32
N ILE A 302 11.94 -13.06 -0.07
CA ILE A 302 11.50 -11.86 -0.79
C ILE A 302 10.80 -10.93 0.20
N ALA A 303 11.21 -9.66 0.26
CA ALA A 303 10.58 -8.63 1.08
C ALA A 303 10.05 -7.49 0.21
N HIS A 304 8.75 -7.18 0.33
CA HIS A 304 8.15 -5.99 -0.24
C HIS A 304 8.43 -4.79 0.67
N ILE A 305 9.04 -3.74 0.13
CA ILE A 305 9.45 -2.59 0.92
C ILE A 305 8.32 -1.54 0.95
N THR A 306 7.59 -1.55 2.04
CA THR A 306 6.43 -0.70 2.33
C THR A 306 6.69 0.18 3.55
N GLY A 307 5.67 0.57 4.30
CA GLY A 307 5.83 1.23 5.60
C GLY A 307 6.66 0.37 6.55
N GLY A 308 7.65 0.96 7.19
CA GLY A 308 8.70 0.27 7.94
C GLY A 308 10.04 0.23 7.19
N GLY A 309 10.06 0.53 5.88
CA GLY A 309 11.27 0.60 5.06
C GLY A 309 12.09 -0.68 5.09
N PHE A 310 13.39 -0.58 4.94
CA PHE A 310 14.29 -1.74 5.05
C PHE A 310 14.34 -2.29 6.47
N THR A 311 14.30 -1.38 7.45
CA THR A 311 14.49 -1.70 8.87
C THR A 311 13.50 -2.73 9.37
N ASP A 312 12.22 -2.60 9.00
CA ASP A 312 11.16 -3.47 9.51
C ASP A 312 10.76 -4.56 8.50
N ASN A 313 10.93 -4.36 7.17
CA ASN A 313 10.45 -5.33 6.17
C ASN A 313 11.47 -6.43 5.84
N ILE A 314 12.77 -6.13 5.75
CA ILE A 314 13.77 -7.15 5.42
C ILE A 314 13.86 -8.24 6.49
N PRO A 315 13.88 -7.92 7.80
CA PRO A 315 13.97 -8.96 8.84
C PRO A 315 12.76 -9.90 8.91
N ARG A 316 11.60 -9.52 8.35
CA ARG A 316 10.38 -10.37 8.36
C ARG A 316 10.57 -11.71 7.66
N VAL A 317 11.51 -11.78 6.71
CA VAL A 317 11.75 -13.00 5.93
C VAL A 317 12.95 -13.81 6.45
N PHE A 318 13.64 -13.33 7.46
CA PHE A 318 14.82 -14.00 8.00
C PHE A 318 14.47 -15.02 9.08
N PRO A 319 15.19 -16.16 9.13
CA PRO A 319 15.22 -16.99 10.31
C PRO A 319 15.80 -16.23 11.52
N PRO A 320 15.44 -16.63 12.76
CA PRO A 320 16.04 -16.05 13.97
C PRO A 320 17.57 -16.10 13.95
N GLY A 321 18.21 -15.04 14.43
CA GLY A 321 19.67 -14.94 14.52
C GLY A 321 20.36 -14.41 13.26
N LEU A 322 19.59 -14.05 12.23
CA LEU A 322 20.09 -13.39 11.01
C LEU A 322 19.60 -11.95 10.92
N GLY A 323 20.37 -11.13 10.23
CA GLY A 323 20.09 -9.73 9.94
C GLY A 323 20.65 -9.32 8.59
N ALA A 324 20.42 -8.06 8.22
CA ALA A 324 20.89 -7.48 6.98
C ALA A 324 22.03 -6.48 7.20
N LYS A 325 22.97 -6.47 6.28
CA LYS A 325 23.96 -5.41 6.13
C LYS A 325 23.70 -4.72 4.79
N ILE A 326 23.32 -3.45 4.82
CA ILE A 326 22.93 -2.65 3.66
C ILE A 326 24.09 -1.75 3.26
N PHE A 327 24.48 -1.81 2.00
CA PHE A 327 25.57 -1.00 1.42
C PHE A 327 25.00 0.33 0.94
N THR A 328 25.09 1.36 1.78
CA THR A 328 24.65 2.72 1.41
C THR A 328 25.47 3.21 0.22
N GLY A 329 24.75 3.81 -0.77
CA GLY A 329 25.41 4.27 -2.01
C GLY A 329 25.57 3.22 -3.09
N SER A 330 25.14 1.96 -2.89
CA SER A 330 25.17 0.92 -3.93
C SER A 330 24.07 1.07 -5.00
N TRP A 331 23.13 1.97 -4.81
CA TRP A 331 22.10 2.35 -5.79
C TRP A 331 21.88 3.86 -5.78
N GLU A 332 21.28 4.39 -6.85
CA GLU A 332 20.92 5.80 -6.91
C GLU A 332 19.58 6.05 -6.19
N ILE A 333 19.60 6.91 -5.17
CA ILE A 333 18.39 7.34 -4.48
C ILE A 333 17.69 8.41 -5.32
N PRO A 334 16.40 8.19 -5.73
CA PRO A 334 15.65 9.15 -6.52
C PRO A 334 15.57 10.55 -5.87
N PRO A 335 15.62 11.64 -6.67
CA PRO A 335 15.63 13.02 -6.18
C PRO A 335 14.49 13.37 -5.24
N VAL A 336 13.32 12.73 -5.41
CA VAL A 336 12.14 12.96 -4.56
C VAL A 336 12.43 12.64 -3.09
N PHE A 337 13.22 11.62 -2.77
CA PHE A 337 13.58 11.29 -1.39
C PHE A 337 14.54 12.31 -0.78
N LYS A 338 15.52 12.80 -1.56
CA LYS A 338 16.42 13.86 -1.13
C LYS A 338 15.64 15.14 -0.81
N TRP A 339 14.72 15.53 -1.69
CA TRP A 339 13.85 16.66 -1.45
C TRP A 339 13.00 16.48 -0.19
N ILE A 340 12.36 15.31 0.01
CA ILE A 340 11.56 15.04 1.21
C ILE A 340 12.43 15.18 2.47
N GLN A 341 13.62 14.61 2.45
CA GLN A 341 14.55 14.63 3.58
C GLN A 341 14.99 16.05 3.94
N GLU A 342 15.46 16.81 2.95
CA GLU A 342 15.96 18.18 3.14
C GLU A 342 14.84 19.14 3.57
N ALA A 343 13.69 19.13 2.88
CA ALA A 343 12.57 19.99 3.17
C ALA A 343 11.90 19.66 4.52
N GLY A 344 11.88 18.38 4.92
CA GLY A 344 11.35 17.93 6.22
C GLY A 344 12.40 17.92 7.33
N ARG A 345 13.68 18.14 7.04
CA ARG A 345 14.81 17.96 7.96
C ARG A 345 14.78 16.60 8.64
N ILE A 346 14.44 15.56 7.87
CA ILE A 346 14.19 14.22 8.39
C ILE A 346 15.51 13.50 8.58
N GLU A 347 15.69 12.86 9.73
CA GLU A 347 16.88 12.07 10.04
C GLU A 347 16.97 10.81 9.15
N ASP A 348 18.21 10.39 8.83
CA ASP A 348 18.48 9.22 7.95
C ASP A 348 17.76 7.96 8.43
N ALA A 349 17.75 7.72 9.74
CA ALA A 349 17.08 6.57 10.34
C ALA A 349 15.56 6.59 10.13
N GLU A 350 14.94 7.78 10.20
CA GLU A 350 13.51 7.95 9.95
C GLU A 350 13.18 7.80 8.46
N MET A 351 14.03 8.32 7.56
CA MET A 351 13.90 8.12 6.12
C MET A 351 13.93 6.63 5.77
N SER A 352 14.93 5.90 6.28
CA SER A 352 15.11 4.47 6.02
C SER A 352 14.03 3.57 6.65
N ARG A 353 13.33 4.07 7.66
CA ARG A 353 12.20 3.35 8.32
C ARG A 353 10.85 3.72 7.71
N THR A 354 10.70 4.91 7.11
CA THR A 354 9.42 5.35 6.56
C THR A 354 9.28 5.02 5.07
N PHE A 355 10.37 5.13 4.31
CA PHE A 355 10.36 5.08 2.85
C PHE A 355 11.16 3.91 2.28
N ASN A 356 10.88 3.58 1.02
CA ASN A 356 11.59 2.55 0.26
C ASN A 356 12.96 3.01 -0.26
N MET A 357 13.29 4.28 -0.18
CA MET A 357 14.55 4.89 -0.58
C MET A 357 15.01 4.55 -2.01
N GLY A 358 14.07 4.26 -2.92
CA GLY A 358 14.35 3.90 -4.31
C GLY A 358 14.37 2.39 -4.60
N ILE A 359 14.15 1.55 -3.59
CA ILE A 359 14.06 0.08 -3.72
C ILE A 359 12.72 -0.40 -3.20
N GLY A 360 11.86 -0.92 -4.07
CA GLY A 360 10.52 -1.36 -3.67
C GLY A 360 10.40 -2.86 -3.37
N MET A 361 11.36 -3.67 -3.84
CA MET A 361 11.38 -5.12 -3.58
C MET A 361 12.81 -5.58 -3.30
N VAL A 362 13.01 -6.45 -2.31
CA VAL A 362 14.32 -7.04 -1.99
C VAL A 362 14.24 -8.55 -2.11
N LEU A 363 15.17 -9.13 -2.86
CA LEU A 363 15.32 -10.58 -3.03
C LEU A 363 16.53 -11.04 -2.23
N VAL A 364 16.38 -12.08 -1.45
CA VAL A 364 17.49 -12.78 -0.78
C VAL A 364 17.86 -13.98 -1.64
N VAL A 365 19.09 -14.00 -2.16
CA VAL A 365 19.51 -14.97 -3.16
C VAL A 365 20.91 -15.53 -2.86
N ASN A 366 21.20 -16.72 -3.40
CA ASN A 366 22.58 -17.22 -3.39
C ASN A 366 23.47 -16.43 -4.39
N THR A 367 24.79 -16.58 -4.29
CA THR A 367 25.77 -15.83 -5.09
C THR A 367 25.58 -16.05 -6.60
N ASP A 368 25.28 -17.28 -7.04
CA ASP A 368 25.11 -17.59 -8.47
C ASP A 368 23.88 -16.90 -9.05
N ALA A 369 22.78 -16.89 -8.31
CA ALA A 369 21.56 -16.18 -8.70
C ALA A 369 21.78 -14.66 -8.71
N ALA A 370 22.53 -14.12 -7.75
CA ALA A 370 22.86 -12.69 -7.71
C ALA A 370 23.57 -12.24 -9.00
N GLY A 371 24.64 -12.96 -9.42
CA GLY A 371 25.37 -12.66 -10.66
C GLY A 371 24.46 -12.67 -11.89
N ARG A 372 23.55 -13.66 -11.99
CA ARG A 372 22.59 -13.77 -13.09
C ARG A 372 21.59 -12.61 -13.08
N ILE A 373 20.97 -12.30 -11.94
CA ILE A 373 19.96 -11.25 -11.81
C ILE A 373 20.56 -9.88 -12.17
N LEU A 374 21.76 -9.58 -11.68
CA LEU A 374 22.45 -8.33 -11.98
C LEU A 374 22.81 -8.20 -13.46
N SER A 375 23.20 -9.31 -14.12
CA SER A 375 23.52 -9.28 -15.55
C SER A 375 22.27 -9.10 -16.44
N GLU A 376 21.13 -9.64 -16.02
CA GLU A 376 19.86 -9.55 -16.76
C GLU A 376 19.10 -8.25 -16.48
N GLY A 377 19.25 -7.67 -15.29
CA GLY A 377 18.51 -6.49 -14.79
C GLY A 377 19.38 -5.25 -14.57
N SER A 378 20.38 -5.02 -15.40
CA SER A 378 21.45 -4.03 -15.20
C SER A 378 21.01 -2.61 -14.81
N ASP A 379 19.79 -2.20 -15.21
CA ASP A 379 19.29 -0.84 -14.95
C ASP A 379 18.23 -0.78 -13.83
N THR A 380 17.77 -1.92 -13.31
CA THR A 380 16.66 -1.99 -12.34
C THR A 380 16.94 -2.89 -11.14
N ALA A 381 18.09 -3.56 -11.11
CA ALA A 381 18.50 -4.45 -10.03
C ALA A 381 19.88 -4.08 -9.49
N TYR A 382 20.01 -4.03 -8.17
CA TYR A 382 21.23 -3.60 -7.48
C TYR A 382 21.59 -4.59 -6.38
N GLN A 383 22.87 -4.89 -6.21
CA GLN A 383 23.33 -5.55 -4.99
C GLN A 383 23.36 -4.52 -3.86
N ILE A 384 22.34 -4.55 -3.02
CA ILE A 384 22.18 -3.56 -1.96
C ILE A 384 22.74 -4.00 -0.61
N GLY A 385 23.19 -5.25 -0.49
CA GLY A 385 23.72 -5.76 0.78
C GLY A 385 23.90 -7.26 0.80
N GLU A 386 24.06 -7.76 2.01
CA GLU A 386 24.27 -9.18 2.32
C GLU A 386 23.58 -9.57 3.63
N VAL A 387 23.27 -10.86 3.78
CA VAL A 387 22.78 -11.43 5.05
C VAL A 387 23.95 -11.63 5.99
N LYS A 388 23.80 -11.20 7.24
CA LYS A 388 24.83 -11.35 8.30
C LYS A 388 24.29 -12.14 9.51
N PHE A 389 25.19 -12.60 10.35
CA PHE A 389 24.84 -13.05 11.70
C PHE A 389 24.43 -11.85 12.58
N GLY A 390 23.47 -12.09 13.47
CA GLY A 390 22.89 -11.06 14.34
C GLY A 390 21.64 -10.44 13.74
N GLU A 391 20.71 -10.01 14.59
CA GLU A 391 19.39 -9.50 14.17
C GLU A 391 19.44 -8.03 13.74
N GLY A 392 18.40 -7.59 13.01
CA GLY A 392 18.21 -6.21 12.58
C GLY A 392 18.89 -5.85 11.26
N VAL A 393 18.90 -4.56 10.98
CA VAL A 393 19.48 -3.98 9.74
C VAL A 393 20.58 -3.01 10.12
N GLU A 394 21.75 -3.21 9.56
CA GLU A 394 22.94 -2.35 9.69
C GLU A 394 23.18 -1.65 8.34
N TYR A 395 23.42 -0.36 8.40
CA TYR A 395 23.75 0.47 7.24
C TYR A 395 25.25 0.80 7.26
N VAL A 396 25.96 0.53 6.16
CA VAL A 396 27.39 0.72 6.01
C VAL A 396 27.74 1.47 4.71
#